data_950fd3dd2a8d294ca30d5db62f6c8388
#
_entry.id   950fd3dd2a8d294ca30d5db62f6c8388
#
_cell.length_a   1.000
_cell.length_b   1.000
_cell.length_c   1.000
_cell.angle_alpha   90.00
_cell.angle_beta   90.00
_cell.angle_gamma   90.00
#
_symmetry.space_group_name_H-M   'P 1'
#
loop_
_entity.id
_entity.type
_entity.pdbx_description
1 polymer ?
#
loop_
_entity_poly.entity_id
_entity_poly.type
_entity_poly.pdbx_seq_one_letter_code
_entity_poly.pdbx_strand_id
1 'polypeptide(L)'
;MKKTTTFTFAHLLLWLVCATLPLGFTACSDDEDPTTEQSAEPEPEPEPDADYTVMLYGCGGGNLDDALIYNLSQVEGYGYSDKVQFTGLVKFSVPYQTGDDAQFQGTRLYSLTPTGMENERIADADYRLDNPDHLASFISDAAERMPAKRYVLVLWNHGSEFTPVYDQPSNWPGSSTRGVVFDDNVKEAGVDSHLSIFELEEGLKRSGVHFDLIYMDVCLMNMMENICQIADYTDYILSASHITPGYGGHYGRLMDKLEQHSEVLPAMQEYVPLTVELWKSLDTNNSYDLSLTDTRMLQPVLDEMRLFTDALIEERNSCQNDAESLELFDYYQLYSIYQFDQYPGSYSIDLDYYANHIANYCMNGTLSTQAYLLSNALQKMQPVRASHHNEGIIPKFTVGITWMPAEYYNRNDFVIEDANGQQYDYADYAVLYPMLKFHRQTGWGNFLSINEF
;
A
#
# COMPACT_ATOMS: atom_id res chain seq x y z
N MET A 1 -26.90 37.99 -26.31
CA MET A 1 -25.71 38.90 -26.33
C MET A 1 -24.62 38.19 -25.54
N LYS A 2 -23.63 37.67 -26.23
CA LYS A 2 -22.46 36.97 -25.65
C LYS A 2 -21.48 38.00 -25.11
N LYS A 3 -20.95 37.81 -23.89
CA LYS A 3 -19.74 38.48 -23.44
C LYS A 3 -18.69 37.41 -23.15
N THR A 4 -17.75 37.34 -24.04
CA THR A 4 -16.50 36.61 -23.96
C THR A 4 -15.49 37.45 -23.16
N THR A 5 -14.92 36.91 -22.10
CA THR A 5 -13.81 37.53 -21.38
C THR A 5 -12.57 36.72 -21.65
N THR A 6 -11.66 37.31 -22.40
CA THR A 6 -10.33 36.77 -22.73
C THR A 6 -9.35 37.10 -21.60
N PHE A 7 -8.70 36.12 -21.05
CA PHE A 7 -7.54 36.31 -20.16
C PHE A 7 -6.25 36.25 -20.97
N THR A 8 -5.48 37.33 -20.88
CA THR A 8 -4.20 37.52 -21.56
C THR A 8 -3.07 37.01 -20.68
N PHE A 9 -2.25 36.13 -21.24
CA PHE A 9 -0.97 35.72 -20.66
C PHE A 9 0.05 36.88 -20.71
N ALA A 10 0.63 37.23 -19.56
CA ALA A 10 1.76 38.13 -19.47
C ALA A 10 3.06 37.32 -19.42
N HIS A 11 3.87 37.45 -20.47
CA HIS A 11 5.24 36.94 -20.56
C HIS A 11 6.17 37.72 -19.65
N LEU A 12 6.88 37.06 -18.76
CA LEU A 12 8.03 37.63 -18.04
C LEU A 12 9.30 37.29 -18.80
N LEU A 13 9.90 38.30 -19.42
CA LEU A 13 11.19 38.23 -20.12
C LEU A 13 12.37 38.28 -19.11
N LEU A 14 13.18 37.25 -19.17
CA LEU A 14 14.46 37.16 -18.44
C LEU A 14 15.48 38.05 -19.13
N TRP A 15 16.07 39.03 -18.45
CA TRP A 15 17.17 39.85 -18.95
C TRP A 15 18.50 39.18 -18.61
N LEU A 16 19.22 38.78 -19.66
CA LEU A 16 20.63 38.38 -19.63
C LEU A 16 21.47 39.60 -19.72
N VAL A 17 22.21 39.97 -18.69
CA VAL A 17 23.22 41.04 -18.73
C VAL A 17 24.58 40.40 -18.89
N CYS A 18 25.17 40.52 -20.09
CA CYS A 18 26.59 40.32 -20.32
C CYS A 18 27.35 41.57 -19.89
N ALA A 19 28.19 41.46 -18.89
CA ALA A 19 29.18 42.50 -18.58
C ALA A 19 30.55 42.09 -19.09
N THR A 20 31.07 42.90 -20.02
CA THR A 20 32.42 42.83 -20.59
C THR A 20 33.42 43.48 -19.64
N LEU A 21 34.53 42.80 -19.43
CA LEU A 21 35.72 43.30 -18.71
C LEU A 21 36.50 44.37 -19.53
N PRO A 22 37.17 45.29 -18.88
CA PRO A 22 38.44 45.82 -19.40
C PRO A 22 39.62 45.46 -18.51
N LEU A 23 40.67 44.97 -19.16
CA LEU A 23 42.00 44.77 -18.62
C LEU A 23 42.66 46.10 -18.31
N GLY A 24 43.16 46.27 -17.10
CA GLY A 24 44.08 47.34 -16.74
C GLY A 24 45.17 46.79 -15.84
N PHE A 25 46.40 46.73 -16.38
CA PHE A 25 47.60 46.41 -15.63
C PHE A 25 48.11 47.66 -14.90
N THR A 26 48.34 47.56 -13.58
CA THR A 26 49.44 48.31 -12.93
C THR A 26 49.96 47.50 -11.75
N ALA A 27 51.26 47.31 -11.72
CA ALA A 27 52.01 46.69 -10.65
C ALA A 27 52.26 47.70 -9.53
N CYS A 28 52.20 47.26 -8.26
CA CYS A 28 53.27 47.44 -7.26
C CYS A 28 52.77 46.90 -5.89
N SER A 29 53.56 46.02 -5.38
CA SER A 29 53.83 45.56 -4.02
C SER A 29 53.04 46.20 -2.85
N ASP A 30 52.42 45.35 -2.05
CA ASP A 30 52.77 45.17 -0.62
C ASP A 30 51.95 43.99 -0.05
N ASP A 31 52.61 43.27 0.85
CA ASP A 31 52.14 42.09 1.54
C ASP A 31 50.86 42.35 2.36
N GLU A 32 49.72 41.73 2.00
CA GLU A 32 48.63 41.40 2.95
C GLU A 32 48.06 40.05 2.55
N ASP A 33 48.02 39.15 3.54
CA ASP A 33 47.50 37.78 3.52
C ASP A 33 46.06 37.77 2.99
N PRO A 34 45.65 36.93 2.01
CA PRO A 34 44.25 36.80 1.63
C PRO A 34 43.58 35.90 2.68
N THR A 35 42.84 36.54 3.57
CA THR A 35 41.80 35.86 4.37
C THR A 35 40.86 35.14 3.40
N THR A 36 41.03 33.86 3.27
CA THR A 36 40.09 32.95 2.62
C THR A 36 38.77 33.10 3.38
N GLU A 37 37.79 33.78 2.80
CA GLU A 37 36.38 33.66 3.22
C GLU A 37 36.01 32.19 2.99
N GLN A 38 36.11 31.37 4.05
CA GLN A 38 35.44 30.09 4.13
C GLN A 38 33.93 30.41 4.03
N SER A 39 33.34 30.06 2.90
CA SER A 39 31.87 29.94 2.82
C SER A 39 31.47 29.02 3.96
N ALA A 40 30.84 29.58 4.99
CA ALA A 40 30.22 28.78 6.06
C ALA A 40 29.29 27.78 5.41
N GLU A 41 29.54 26.49 5.63
CA GLU A 41 28.51 25.47 5.35
C GLU A 41 27.23 25.90 6.04
N PRO A 42 26.07 25.81 5.38
CA PRO A 42 24.79 26.14 6.04
C PRO A 42 24.71 25.32 7.33
N GLU A 43 24.41 25.99 8.43
CA GLU A 43 24.13 25.29 9.70
C GLU A 43 23.02 24.26 9.44
N PRO A 44 23.18 23.03 9.92
CA PRO A 44 22.14 22.02 9.79
C PRO A 44 20.82 22.57 10.37
N GLU A 45 19.73 22.40 9.67
CA GLU A 45 18.41 22.75 10.19
C GLU A 45 18.17 22.01 11.51
N PRO A 46 17.56 22.67 12.51
CA PRO A 46 17.28 22.01 13.79
C PRO A 46 16.39 20.78 13.56
N GLU A 47 16.74 19.65 14.16
CA GLU A 47 15.91 18.45 14.10
C GLU A 47 14.50 18.73 14.66
N PRO A 48 13.44 18.18 14.05
CA PRO A 48 12.08 18.31 14.58
C PRO A 48 11.98 17.80 16.03
N ASP A 49 11.16 18.47 16.84
CA ASP A 49 10.93 18.07 18.23
C ASP A 49 10.07 16.79 18.32
N ALA A 50 9.10 16.62 17.41
CA ALA A 50 8.24 15.45 17.37
C ALA A 50 8.98 14.20 16.87
N ASP A 51 8.70 13.06 17.50
CA ASP A 51 9.26 11.79 17.09
C ASP A 51 8.53 11.20 15.89
N TYR A 52 7.18 11.37 15.83
CA TYR A 52 6.33 10.86 14.76
C TYR A 52 5.25 11.85 14.32
N THR A 53 4.94 11.83 13.02
CA THR A 53 3.68 12.34 12.48
C THR A 53 2.91 11.19 11.82
N VAL A 54 1.71 10.90 12.35
CA VAL A 54 0.77 9.92 11.81
C VAL A 54 -0.18 10.62 10.87
N MET A 55 -0.19 10.20 9.61
CA MET A 55 -1.01 10.73 8.53
C MET A 55 -2.08 9.69 8.16
N LEU A 56 -3.36 10.05 8.28
CA LEU A 56 -4.48 9.19 7.87
C LEU A 56 -5.04 9.66 6.52
N TYR A 57 -5.09 8.79 5.55
CA TYR A 57 -5.76 9.02 4.26
C TYR A 57 -6.93 8.04 4.15
N GLY A 58 -8.16 8.52 4.34
CA GLY A 58 -9.30 7.64 4.56
C GLY A 58 -10.60 8.11 3.96
N CYS A 59 -11.41 7.12 3.52
CA CYS A 59 -12.75 7.33 3.02
C CYS A 59 -13.74 6.35 3.66
N GLY A 60 -14.96 6.79 3.99
CA GLY A 60 -16.00 5.93 4.56
C GLY A 60 -16.52 4.87 3.59
N GLY A 61 -16.45 5.12 2.27
CA GLY A 61 -16.67 4.13 1.21
C GLY A 61 -17.98 3.37 1.29
N GLY A 62 -19.09 4.07 1.54
CA GLY A 62 -20.43 3.54 1.47
C GLY A 62 -20.94 2.78 2.72
N ASN A 63 -20.10 2.09 3.46
CA ASN A 63 -20.52 1.27 4.61
C ASN A 63 -19.55 1.28 5.80
N LEU A 64 -18.47 2.06 5.76
CA LEU A 64 -17.44 2.09 6.81
C LEU A 64 -17.42 3.41 7.61
N ASP A 65 -18.36 4.32 7.37
CA ASP A 65 -18.36 5.66 8.02
C ASP A 65 -18.35 5.57 9.54
N ASP A 66 -19.18 4.72 10.14
CA ASP A 66 -19.25 4.55 11.60
C ASP A 66 -17.93 4.03 12.17
N ALA A 67 -17.24 3.17 11.42
CA ALA A 67 -15.92 2.67 11.80
C ALA A 67 -14.86 3.75 11.70
N LEU A 68 -14.89 4.59 10.66
CA LEU A 68 -14.00 5.73 10.50
C LEU A 68 -14.19 6.76 11.63
N ILE A 69 -15.44 7.07 11.98
CA ILE A 69 -15.78 7.93 13.13
C ILE A 69 -15.23 7.32 14.43
N TYR A 70 -15.40 6.01 14.61
CA TYR A 70 -14.86 5.30 15.78
C TYR A 70 -13.33 5.39 15.84
N ASN A 71 -12.62 5.21 14.71
CA ASN A 71 -11.17 5.35 14.66
C ASN A 71 -10.70 6.78 14.97
N LEU A 72 -11.38 7.80 14.46
CA LEU A 72 -11.08 9.20 14.81
C LEU A 72 -11.29 9.44 16.32
N SER A 73 -12.35 8.86 16.92
CA SER A 73 -12.57 8.97 18.37
C SER A 73 -11.47 8.30 19.21
N GLN A 74 -10.83 7.24 18.69
CA GLN A 74 -9.68 6.62 19.35
C GLN A 74 -8.44 7.53 19.35
N VAL A 75 -8.22 8.27 18.25
CA VAL A 75 -7.18 9.30 18.17
C VAL A 75 -7.46 10.43 19.16
N GLU A 76 -8.71 10.91 19.22
CA GLU A 76 -9.13 11.92 20.20
C GLU A 76 -8.94 11.41 21.64
N GLY A 77 -9.28 10.14 21.88
CA GLY A 77 -9.09 9.48 23.18
C GLY A 77 -7.63 9.26 23.60
N TYR A 78 -6.70 9.16 22.66
CA TYR A 78 -5.27 9.19 22.93
C TYR A 78 -4.84 10.56 23.49
N GLY A 79 -5.38 11.63 22.94
CA GLY A 79 -5.09 13.00 23.35
C GLY A 79 -3.86 13.59 22.66
N TYR A 80 -3.63 14.87 22.91
CA TYR A 80 -2.48 15.57 22.34
C TYR A 80 -1.15 15.11 22.95
N SER A 81 -0.15 14.98 22.10
CA SER A 81 1.24 14.71 22.48
C SER A 81 2.18 15.56 21.64
N ASP A 82 3.24 16.09 22.25
CA ASP A 82 4.31 16.78 21.54
C ASP A 82 5.22 15.80 20.78
N LYS A 83 5.13 14.50 21.09
CA LYS A 83 5.98 13.45 20.48
C LYS A 83 5.35 12.77 19.29
N VAL A 84 4.03 12.55 19.33
CA VAL A 84 3.29 11.87 18.25
C VAL A 84 2.15 12.76 17.80
N GLN A 85 2.35 13.38 16.66
CA GLN A 85 1.38 14.26 16.02
C GLN A 85 0.43 13.44 15.14
N PHE A 86 -0.76 13.98 14.87
CA PHE A 86 -1.75 13.36 14.00
C PHE A 86 -2.40 14.38 13.07
N THR A 87 -2.51 14.01 11.79
CA THR A 87 -3.37 14.69 10.81
C THR A 87 -4.02 13.66 9.89
N GLY A 88 -5.22 13.95 9.40
CA GLY A 88 -5.94 13.01 8.52
C GLY A 88 -6.77 13.74 7.47
N LEU A 89 -6.63 13.33 6.21
CA LEU A 89 -7.54 13.71 5.14
C LEU A 89 -8.65 12.67 5.06
N VAL A 90 -9.88 13.09 5.36
CA VAL A 90 -11.02 12.21 5.55
C VAL A 90 -12.20 12.65 4.71
N LYS A 91 -12.89 11.68 4.12
CA LYS A 91 -14.12 11.88 3.38
C LYS A 91 -15.13 10.79 3.75
N PHE A 92 -16.34 11.23 4.09
CA PHE A 92 -17.44 10.31 4.41
C PHE A 92 -18.22 9.95 3.15
N SER A 93 -18.97 8.86 3.19
CA SER A 93 -19.75 8.35 2.07
C SER A 93 -20.99 9.19 1.75
N VAL A 94 -21.64 8.90 0.62
CA VAL A 94 -22.84 9.62 0.12
C VAL A 94 -23.90 9.82 1.20
N PRO A 95 -24.32 8.84 2.03
CA PRO A 95 -25.32 9.05 3.08
C PRO A 95 -24.97 10.15 4.08
N TYR A 96 -23.69 10.27 4.43
CA TYR A 96 -23.21 11.33 5.34
C TYR A 96 -23.05 12.66 4.64
N GLN A 97 -22.60 12.66 3.37
CA GLN A 97 -22.47 13.89 2.56
C GLN A 97 -23.82 14.59 2.33
N THR A 98 -24.90 13.81 2.21
CA THR A 98 -26.25 14.31 1.95
C THR A 98 -27.10 14.45 3.20
N GLY A 99 -26.57 14.06 4.37
CA GLY A 99 -27.25 14.18 5.67
C GLY A 99 -27.27 15.63 6.20
N ASP A 100 -27.98 15.84 7.31
CA ASP A 100 -28.15 17.16 7.91
C ASP A 100 -26.94 17.62 8.73
N ASP A 101 -26.00 16.74 9.08
CA ASP A 101 -24.85 17.04 9.91
C ASP A 101 -23.67 17.57 9.09
N ALA A 102 -23.46 18.88 9.17
CA ALA A 102 -22.42 19.57 8.40
C ALA A 102 -20.98 19.12 8.74
N GLN A 103 -20.76 18.51 9.90
CA GLN A 103 -19.43 18.04 10.28
C GLN A 103 -18.91 16.87 9.41
N PHE A 104 -19.80 16.16 8.73
CA PHE A 104 -19.45 15.04 7.83
C PHE A 104 -19.45 15.41 6.35
N GLN A 105 -19.86 16.64 6.01
CA GLN A 105 -19.97 17.07 4.62
C GLN A 105 -18.62 17.59 4.06
N GLY A 106 -18.39 17.32 2.79
CA GLY A 106 -17.17 17.67 2.08
C GLY A 106 -16.00 16.75 2.42
N THR A 107 -14.82 17.15 1.95
CA THR A 107 -13.55 16.52 2.30
C THR A 107 -12.90 17.34 3.42
N ARG A 108 -12.46 16.67 4.47
CA ARG A 108 -12.04 17.33 5.71
C ARG A 108 -10.63 16.97 6.10
N LEU A 109 -9.94 17.97 6.62
CA LEU A 109 -8.64 17.80 7.26
C LEU A 109 -8.85 17.78 8.77
N TYR A 110 -8.51 16.68 9.40
CA TYR A 110 -8.49 16.47 10.85
C TYR A 110 -7.09 16.71 11.40
N SER A 111 -7.00 17.28 12.59
CA SER A 111 -5.74 17.46 13.31
C SER A 111 -5.97 17.33 14.81
N LEU A 112 -5.07 16.64 15.49
CA LEU A 112 -5.08 16.57 16.96
C LEU A 112 -4.28 17.73 17.53
N THR A 113 -4.97 18.59 18.30
CA THR A 113 -4.40 19.82 18.89
C THR A 113 -4.44 19.74 20.41
N PRO A 114 -3.76 20.66 21.15
CA PRO A 114 -3.87 20.73 22.59
C PRO A 114 -5.31 20.95 23.11
N THR A 115 -6.23 21.41 22.25
CA THR A 115 -7.64 21.65 22.58
C THR A 115 -8.56 20.48 22.20
N GLY A 116 -8.03 19.45 21.58
CA GLY A 116 -8.75 18.25 21.13
C GLY A 116 -8.66 18.01 19.63
N MET A 117 -9.53 17.15 19.10
CA MET A 117 -9.61 16.89 17.67
C MET A 117 -10.33 18.04 16.98
N GLU A 118 -9.62 18.72 16.10
CA GLU A 118 -10.16 19.77 15.24
C GLU A 118 -10.29 19.25 13.80
N ASN A 119 -11.26 19.79 13.06
CA ASN A 119 -11.39 19.51 11.64
C ASN A 119 -11.87 20.73 10.87
N GLU A 120 -11.41 20.85 9.63
CA GLU A 120 -11.86 21.87 8.69
C GLU A 120 -12.26 21.24 7.37
N ARG A 121 -13.27 21.81 6.71
CA ARG A 121 -13.64 21.43 5.36
C ARG A 121 -12.71 22.12 4.38
N ILE A 122 -11.95 21.32 3.62
CA ILE A 122 -10.99 21.84 2.65
C ILE A 122 -11.47 21.74 1.20
N ALA A 123 -12.44 20.85 0.90
CA ALA A 123 -13.00 20.65 -0.42
C ALA A 123 -14.43 20.09 -0.37
N ASP A 124 -15.07 19.98 -1.51
CA ASP A 124 -16.38 19.37 -1.70
C ASP A 124 -16.32 17.83 -1.74
N ALA A 125 -17.48 17.17 -1.80
CA ALA A 125 -17.58 15.71 -1.82
C ALA A 125 -17.08 15.08 -3.14
N ASP A 126 -16.96 15.85 -4.20
CA ASP A 126 -16.40 15.42 -5.49
C ASP A 126 -14.86 15.52 -5.57
N TYR A 127 -14.20 15.93 -4.48
CA TYR A 127 -12.73 15.88 -4.39
C TYR A 127 -12.24 14.44 -4.48
N ARG A 128 -11.33 14.17 -5.42
CA ARG A 128 -10.89 12.82 -5.80
C ARG A 128 -9.81 12.29 -4.85
N LEU A 129 -10.17 11.36 -3.95
CA LEU A 129 -9.18 10.66 -3.11
C LEU A 129 -8.39 9.60 -3.89
N ASP A 130 -8.88 9.16 -5.03
CA ASP A 130 -8.21 8.26 -5.98
C ASP A 130 -7.21 8.97 -6.91
N ASN A 131 -7.00 10.27 -6.72
CA ASN A 131 -6.04 11.04 -7.50
C ASN A 131 -4.66 11.04 -6.84
N PRO A 132 -3.60 10.51 -7.49
CA PRO A 132 -2.24 10.51 -6.93
C PRO A 132 -1.69 11.90 -6.61
N ASP A 133 -2.10 12.96 -7.32
CA ASP A 133 -1.70 14.34 -7.01
C ASP A 133 -2.31 14.82 -5.69
N HIS A 134 -3.54 14.41 -5.38
CA HIS A 134 -4.20 14.75 -4.11
C HIS A 134 -3.56 14.01 -2.92
N LEU A 135 -3.21 12.74 -3.11
CA LEU A 135 -2.45 11.99 -2.10
C LEU A 135 -1.08 12.64 -1.86
N ALA A 136 -0.37 12.96 -2.93
CA ALA A 136 0.95 13.60 -2.84
C ALA A 136 0.89 14.95 -2.13
N SER A 137 -0.10 15.80 -2.49
CA SER A 137 -0.29 17.12 -1.86
C SER A 137 -0.61 16.99 -0.37
N PHE A 138 -1.51 16.06 0.00
CA PHE A 138 -1.81 15.82 1.41
C PHE A 138 -0.57 15.42 2.21
N ILE A 139 0.24 14.48 1.68
CA ILE A 139 1.44 13.99 2.36
C ILE A 139 2.48 15.11 2.52
N SER A 140 2.79 15.83 1.43
CA SER A 140 3.79 16.90 1.47
C SER A 140 3.36 18.07 2.38
N ASP A 141 2.09 18.49 2.29
CA ASP A 141 1.52 19.53 3.17
C ASP A 141 1.51 19.11 4.65
N ALA A 142 1.24 17.83 4.93
CA ALA A 142 1.26 17.28 6.29
C ALA A 142 2.69 17.28 6.85
N ALA A 143 3.67 16.83 6.07
CA ALA A 143 5.07 16.82 6.47
C ALA A 143 5.62 18.24 6.70
N GLU A 144 5.22 19.22 5.88
CA GLU A 144 5.61 20.62 6.05
C GLU A 144 4.99 21.26 7.32
N ARG A 145 3.70 20.99 7.57
CA ARG A 145 2.98 21.57 8.71
C ARG A 145 3.29 20.92 10.05
N MET A 146 3.60 19.64 10.03
CA MET A 146 3.84 18.79 11.20
C MET A 146 5.16 18.02 11.01
N PRO A 147 6.31 18.71 10.97
CA PRO A 147 7.60 18.04 10.80
C PRO A 147 7.88 17.14 12.00
N ALA A 148 8.39 15.92 11.72
CA ALA A 148 8.79 14.94 12.71
C ALA A 148 10.01 14.16 12.21
N LYS A 149 10.68 13.47 13.13
CA LYS A 149 11.82 12.59 12.79
C LYS A 149 11.40 11.41 11.93
N ARG A 150 10.12 10.98 12.05
CA ARG A 150 9.55 9.82 11.38
C ARG A 150 8.13 10.07 10.94
N TYR A 151 7.77 9.45 9.83
CA TYR A 151 6.44 9.56 9.25
C TYR A 151 5.75 8.20 9.16
N VAL A 152 4.47 8.16 9.54
CA VAL A 152 3.58 7.00 9.42
C VAL A 152 2.40 7.38 8.55
N LEU A 153 2.18 6.63 7.46
CA LEU A 153 0.99 6.77 6.61
C LEU A 153 0.02 5.63 6.91
N VAL A 154 -1.23 5.95 7.18
CA VAL A 154 -2.32 4.99 7.28
C VAL A 154 -3.25 5.18 6.08
N LEU A 155 -3.40 4.13 5.29
CA LEU A 155 -4.38 4.05 4.20
C LEU A 155 -5.60 3.29 4.72
N TRP A 156 -6.75 3.93 4.73
CA TRP A 156 -7.93 3.40 5.42
C TRP A 156 -9.14 3.30 4.50
N ASN A 157 -9.75 2.16 4.39
CA ASN A 157 -11.02 1.82 3.75
C ASN A 157 -11.10 0.30 3.44
N HIS A 158 -11.70 -0.09 2.31
CA HIS A 158 -11.59 -1.42 1.71
C HIS A 158 -10.27 -1.62 1.00
N GLY A 159 -9.86 -2.88 0.88
CA GLY A 159 -8.73 -3.34 0.08
C GLY A 159 -9.08 -4.66 -0.62
N SER A 160 -8.42 -4.96 -1.73
CA SER A 160 -8.85 -6.07 -2.60
C SER A 160 -7.72 -6.70 -3.40
N GLU A 161 -6.62 -7.05 -2.78
CA GLU A 161 -5.46 -7.71 -3.41
C GLU A 161 -4.78 -6.86 -4.51
N PHE A 162 -3.80 -7.46 -5.21
CA PHE A 162 -3.43 -7.01 -6.54
C PHE A 162 -4.19 -7.85 -7.56
N THR A 163 -5.23 -7.34 -8.15
CA THR A 163 -5.80 -7.92 -9.36
C THR A 163 -6.49 -6.83 -10.16
N PRO A 164 -6.23 -6.73 -11.47
CA PRO A 164 -6.98 -5.85 -12.33
C PRO A 164 -8.39 -6.41 -12.46
N VAL A 165 -9.35 -5.62 -12.09
CA VAL A 165 -10.78 -5.79 -12.25
C VAL A 165 -11.30 -7.24 -12.18
N TYR A 166 -11.89 -7.60 -11.08
CA TYR A 166 -12.73 -8.77 -10.97
C TYR A 166 -14.10 -8.35 -10.44
N ASP A 167 -15.13 -8.46 -11.24
CA ASP A 167 -16.49 -8.33 -10.79
C ASP A 167 -17.02 -9.72 -10.42
N GLN A 168 -17.27 -9.93 -9.13
CA GLN A 168 -18.06 -11.07 -8.69
C GLN A 168 -19.52 -10.79 -9.01
N PRO A 169 -20.28 -11.77 -9.53
CA PRO A 169 -21.70 -11.56 -9.74
C PRO A 169 -22.40 -11.23 -8.44
N SER A 170 -22.76 -10.01 -8.30
CA SER A 170 -23.89 -9.33 -7.62
C SER A 170 -24.40 -9.77 -6.25
N ASN A 171 -23.75 -10.59 -5.45
CA ASN A 171 -24.25 -10.92 -4.12
C ASN A 171 -23.37 -10.41 -2.96
N TRP A 172 -22.29 -9.73 -3.23
CA TRP A 172 -21.43 -9.11 -2.25
C TRP A 172 -21.47 -7.59 -2.36
N PRO A 173 -21.84 -6.88 -1.30
CA PRO A 173 -21.71 -5.43 -1.28
C PRO A 173 -20.22 -5.07 -1.31
N GLY A 174 -19.75 -4.40 -2.35
CA GLY A 174 -18.38 -3.88 -2.47
C GLY A 174 -17.45 -4.61 -3.43
N SER A 175 -17.95 -5.42 -4.32
CA SER A 175 -17.18 -6.30 -5.21
C SER A 175 -16.84 -5.70 -6.56
N SER A 176 -16.39 -4.50 -6.64
CA SER A 176 -15.94 -4.03 -7.96
C SER A 176 -14.71 -3.15 -7.79
N THR A 177 -13.60 -3.63 -8.32
CA THR A 177 -12.32 -2.92 -8.47
C THR A 177 -11.32 -3.07 -7.33
N ARG A 178 -10.04 -3.02 -7.66
CA ARG A 178 -8.95 -3.49 -6.82
C ARG A 178 -7.92 -2.43 -6.57
N GLY A 179 -7.79 -2.08 -5.32
CA GLY A 179 -6.93 -1.02 -4.84
C GLY A 179 -7.23 -0.72 -3.38
N VAL A 180 -7.03 0.51 -3.00
CA VAL A 180 -7.27 1.02 -1.65
C VAL A 180 -8.07 2.33 -1.72
N VAL A 181 -8.70 2.73 -0.61
CA VAL A 181 -9.38 4.03 -0.48
C VAL A 181 -10.54 4.19 -1.48
N PHE A 182 -11.53 3.32 -1.38
CA PHE A 182 -12.75 3.36 -2.21
C PHE A 182 -13.64 4.53 -1.83
N ASP A 183 -14.16 5.25 -2.84
CA ASP A 183 -14.95 6.47 -2.69
C ASP A 183 -16.26 6.38 -3.47
N ASP A 184 -17.38 6.17 -2.76
CA ASP A 184 -18.72 6.07 -3.35
C ASP A 184 -19.31 7.42 -3.80
N ASN A 185 -18.69 8.56 -3.41
CA ASN A 185 -19.10 9.88 -3.90
C ASN A 185 -18.64 10.15 -5.34
N VAL A 186 -17.62 9.42 -5.79
CA VAL A 186 -17.08 9.52 -7.14
C VAL A 186 -17.18 8.17 -7.81
N LYS A 187 -17.90 8.09 -8.93
CA LYS A 187 -18.11 6.87 -9.68
C LYS A 187 -17.72 7.05 -11.13
N GLU A 188 -16.87 6.19 -11.64
CA GLU A 188 -16.56 6.05 -13.05
C GLU A 188 -17.19 4.76 -13.58
N ALA A 189 -17.91 4.84 -14.72
CA ALA A 189 -18.64 3.72 -15.32
C ALA A 189 -19.60 2.98 -14.32
N GLY A 190 -20.09 3.68 -13.27
CA GLY A 190 -20.97 3.10 -12.27
C GLY A 190 -20.28 2.44 -11.10
N VAL A 191 -18.94 2.42 -11.09
CA VAL A 191 -18.10 1.81 -10.07
C VAL A 191 -17.51 2.88 -9.16
N ASP A 192 -17.36 2.58 -7.86
CA ASP A 192 -16.71 3.46 -6.90
C ASP A 192 -15.24 3.68 -7.29
N SER A 193 -14.77 4.92 -7.21
CA SER A 193 -13.37 5.22 -7.49
C SER A 193 -12.45 4.72 -6.37
N HIS A 194 -11.19 4.42 -6.70
CA HIS A 194 -10.19 3.92 -5.75
C HIS A 194 -8.78 4.21 -6.25
N LEU A 195 -7.79 4.15 -5.37
CA LEU A 195 -6.39 4.17 -5.75
C LEU A 195 -5.93 2.76 -6.11
N SER A 196 -5.53 2.55 -7.36
CA SER A 196 -4.77 1.36 -7.74
C SER A 196 -3.38 1.38 -7.10
N ILE A 197 -2.68 0.23 -7.07
CA ILE A 197 -1.32 0.16 -6.51
C ILE A 197 -0.32 1.05 -7.29
N PHE A 198 -0.55 1.26 -8.60
CA PHE A 198 0.28 2.13 -9.43
C PHE A 198 0.03 3.61 -9.14
N GLU A 199 -1.22 4.01 -8.91
CA GLU A 199 -1.58 5.37 -8.51
C GLU A 199 -1.12 5.67 -7.10
N LEU A 200 -1.18 4.68 -6.19
CA LEU A 200 -0.59 4.78 -4.85
C LEU A 200 0.92 5.03 -4.95
N GLU A 201 1.65 4.23 -5.74
CA GLU A 201 3.08 4.44 -5.97
C GLU A 201 3.38 5.84 -6.50
N GLU A 202 2.61 6.29 -7.50
CA GLU A 202 2.82 7.62 -8.09
C GLU A 202 2.56 8.75 -7.08
N GLY A 203 1.53 8.63 -6.24
CA GLY A 203 1.25 9.58 -5.16
C GLY A 203 2.39 9.62 -4.13
N LEU A 204 2.87 8.47 -3.67
CA LEU A 204 4.02 8.37 -2.75
C LEU A 204 5.28 8.99 -3.36
N LYS A 205 5.58 8.68 -4.62
CA LYS A 205 6.72 9.22 -5.34
C LYS A 205 6.67 10.74 -5.47
N ARG A 206 5.50 11.30 -5.84
CA ARG A 206 5.32 12.75 -6.02
C ARG A 206 5.39 13.51 -4.71
N SER A 207 4.99 12.90 -3.60
CA SER A 207 5.06 13.54 -2.28
C SER A 207 6.49 13.87 -1.87
N GLY A 208 7.48 13.09 -2.34
CA GLY A 208 8.88 13.24 -1.94
C GLY A 208 9.18 12.86 -0.49
N VAL A 209 8.20 12.32 0.24
CA VAL A 209 8.34 11.90 1.64
C VAL A 209 8.65 10.40 1.69
N HIS A 210 9.66 10.03 2.49
CA HIS A 210 9.93 8.64 2.84
C HIS A 210 9.24 8.33 4.17
N PHE A 211 8.58 7.17 4.26
CA PHE A 211 7.87 6.75 5.46
C PHE A 211 8.68 5.73 6.26
N ASP A 212 8.64 5.83 7.57
CA ASP A 212 9.12 4.75 8.44
C ASP A 212 8.12 3.60 8.50
N LEU A 213 6.83 3.88 8.30
CA LEU A 213 5.76 2.88 8.25
C LEU A 213 4.64 3.32 7.32
N ILE A 214 4.25 2.45 6.40
CA ILE A 214 2.94 2.53 5.71
C ILE A 214 2.06 1.42 6.29
N TYR A 215 0.97 1.80 6.94
CA TYR A 215 -0.06 0.89 7.43
C TYR A 215 -1.23 0.85 6.44
N MET A 216 -1.36 -0.25 5.72
CA MET A 216 -2.53 -0.54 4.90
C MET A 216 -3.61 -1.16 5.79
N ASP A 217 -4.42 -0.30 6.45
CA ASP A 217 -5.55 -0.74 7.28
C ASP A 217 -6.77 -1.03 6.39
N VAL A 218 -6.58 -2.01 5.55
CA VAL A 218 -7.48 -2.47 4.48
C VAL A 218 -7.30 -3.99 4.30
N CYS A 219 -8.32 -4.67 3.77
CA CYS A 219 -8.28 -6.11 3.54
C CYS A 219 -7.26 -6.51 2.45
N LEU A 220 -6.67 -7.70 2.54
CA LEU A 220 -6.04 -8.44 1.44
C LEU A 220 -4.81 -7.77 0.79
N MET A 221 -4.20 -6.76 1.40
CA MET A 221 -3.11 -6.01 0.76
C MET A 221 -1.70 -6.53 1.08
N ASN A 222 -1.55 -7.54 1.95
CA ASN A 222 -0.25 -8.16 2.22
C ASN A 222 0.13 -9.14 1.11
N MET A 223 0.39 -8.62 -0.08
CA MET A 223 0.80 -9.37 -1.27
C MET A 223 2.16 -8.91 -1.78
N MET A 224 2.94 -9.83 -2.33
CA MET A 224 4.27 -9.53 -2.87
C MET A 224 4.23 -8.47 -3.96
N GLU A 225 3.19 -8.47 -4.79
CA GLU A 225 2.97 -7.47 -5.84
C GLU A 225 2.85 -6.07 -5.26
N ASN A 226 2.01 -5.91 -4.24
CA ASN A 226 1.77 -4.63 -3.56
C ASN A 226 3.00 -4.16 -2.79
N ILE A 227 3.63 -5.05 -2.03
CA ILE A 227 4.84 -4.77 -1.25
C ILE A 227 5.95 -4.27 -2.16
N CYS A 228 6.26 -5.00 -3.26
CA CYS A 228 7.32 -4.63 -4.18
C CYS A 228 7.06 -3.29 -4.87
N GLN A 229 5.80 -2.95 -5.12
CA GLN A 229 5.47 -1.74 -5.85
C GLN A 229 5.78 -0.48 -5.03
N ILE A 230 5.56 -0.52 -3.71
CA ILE A 230 5.70 0.66 -2.85
C ILE A 230 6.89 0.62 -1.89
N ALA A 231 7.69 -0.46 -1.88
CA ALA A 231 8.79 -0.65 -0.94
C ALA A 231 9.87 0.46 -0.98
N ASP A 232 10.04 1.12 -2.12
CA ASP A 232 11.03 2.21 -2.27
C ASP A 232 10.70 3.45 -1.43
N TYR A 233 9.47 3.55 -0.91
CA TYR A 233 8.95 4.74 -0.23
C TYR A 233 8.79 4.57 1.28
N THR A 234 9.12 3.39 1.83
CA THR A 234 8.95 3.11 3.25
C THR A 234 9.92 2.05 3.76
N ASP A 235 10.30 2.14 5.04
CA ASP A 235 11.10 1.12 5.72
C ASP A 235 10.27 -0.10 6.12
N TYR A 236 9.00 0.13 6.50
CA TYR A 236 8.09 -0.94 6.93
C TYR A 236 6.72 -0.80 6.29
N ILE A 237 6.11 -1.96 5.99
CA ILE A 237 4.71 -2.06 5.57
C ILE A 237 3.97 -2.94 6.58
N LEU A 238 2.88 -2.43 7.15
CA LEU A 238 1.96 -3.19 7.98
C LEU A 238 0.69 -3.48 7.20
N SER A 239 0.35 -4.75 7.00
CA SER A 239 -0.81 -5.14 6.19
C SER A 239 -1.32 -6.53 6.54
N ALA A 240 -2.56 -6.84 6.14
CA ALA A 240 -3.20 -8.13 6.29
C ALA A 240 -3.26 -8.88 4.96
N SER A 241 -3.00 -10.20 5.00
CA SER A 241 -3.21 -11.10 3.85
C SER A 241 -4.66 -11.54 3.73
N HIS A 242 -5.45 -11.38 4.78
CA HIS A 242 -6.84 -11.76 4.88
C HIS A 242 -7.73 -10.54 5.10
N ILE A 243 -9.01 -10.76 5.43
CA ILE A 243 -9.91 -9.67 5.79
C ILE A 243 -9.47 -9.02 7.10
N THR A 244 -9.73 -7.72 7.20
CA THR A 244 -9.69 -6.97 8.45
C THR A 244 -11.11 -6.66 8.91
N PRO A 245 -11.39 -6.60 10.23
CA PRO A 245 -12.69 -6.14 10.70
C PRO A 245 -12.97 -4.72 10.21
N GLY A 246 -14.22 -4.37 10.01
CA GLY A 246 -14.58 -3.01 9.58
C GLY A 246 -14.10 -1.91 10.52
N TYR A 247 -13.84 -2.22 11.79
CA TYR A 247 -13.24 -1.27 12.75
C TYR A 247 -11.74 -1.02 12.56
N GLY A 248 -11.08 -1.76 11.68
CA GLY A 248 -9.66 -1.59 11.39
C GLY A 248 -8.74 -1.71 12.62
N GLY A 249 -7.60 -1.03 12.56
CA GLY A 249 -6.66 -0.90 13.66
C GLY A 249 -7.17 -0.03 14.81
N HIS A 250 -6.50 -0.11 15.96
CA HIS A 250 -6.80 0.77 17.08
C HIS A 250 -5.79 1.92 17.15
N TYR A 251 -6.12 3.07 16.57
CA TYR A 251 -5.16 4.16 16.35
C TYR A 251 -4.67 4.83 17.64
N GLY A 252 -5.51 4.94 18.66
CA GLY A 252 -5.03 5.40 19.96
C GLY A 252 -3.93 4.49 20.53
N ARG A 253 -4.01 3.17 20.34
CA ARG A 253 -2.95 2.23 20.74
C ARG A 253 -1.74 2.29 19.82
N LEU A 254 -1.95 2.50 18.51
CA LEU A 254 -0.85 2.70 17.57
C LEU A 254 0.02 3.88 18.02
N MET A 255 -0.62 5.03 18.26
CA MET A 255 0.06 6.24 18.70
C MET A 255 0.74 6.05 20.07
N ASP A 256 0.08 5.39 21.02
CA ASP A 256 0.67 5.04 22.33
C ASP A 256 1.94 4.18 22.19
N LYS A 257 1.94 3.18 21.30
CA LYS A 257 3.13 2.36 21.07
C LYS A 257 4.25 3.11 20.34
N LEU A 258 3.91 3.97 19.39
CA LEU A 258 4.88 4.84 18.72
C LEU A 258 5.50 5.84 19.73
N GLU A 259 4.72 6.37 20.67
CA GLU A 259 5.24 7.27 21.72
C GLU A 259 6.16 6.57 22.73
N GLN A 260 5.86 5.31 23.04
CA GLN A 260 6.66 4.50 23.98
C GLN A 260 7.99 4.04 23.39
N HIS A 261 8.09 3.98 22.07
CA HIS A 261 9.27 3.44 21.37
C HIS A 261 9.82 4.45 20.35
N SER A 262 11.13 4.63 20.37
CA SER A 262 11.81 5.49 19.41
C SER A 262 11.93 4.89 18.00
N GLU A 263 11.63 3.59 17.83
CA GLU A 263 11.75 2.85 16.59
C GLU A 263 10.44 2.10 16.27
N VAL A 264 10.13 1.97 14.95
CA VAL A 264 8.91 1.31 14.50
C VAL A 264 8.86 -0.17 14.88
N LEU A 265 9.95 -0.91 14.72
CA LEU A 265 9.95 -2.35 14.98
C LEU A 265 9.56 -2.71 16.42
N PRO A 266 10.14 -2.13 17.47
CA PRO A 266 9.69 -2.39 18.85
C PRO A 266 8.22 -1.99 19.09
N ALA A 267 7.77 -0.88 18.54
CA ALA A 267 6.36 -0.46 18.64
C ALA A 267 5.43 -1.50 18.02
N MET A 268 5.75 -2.01 16.83
CA MET A 268 4.95 -3.00 16.12
C MET A 268 5.02 -4.39 16.76
N GLN A 269 6.10 -4.75 17.42
CA GLN A 269 6.19 -6.01 18.19
C GLN A 269 5.12 -6.08 19.29
N GLU A 270 4.71 -4.93 19.83
CA GLU A 270 3.62 -4.86 20.81
C GLU A 270 2.26 -4.62 20.14
N TYR A 271 2.19 -3.72 19.16
CA TYR A 271 0.94 -3.31 18.53
C TYR A 271 0.26 -4.44 17.74
N VAL A 272 1.02 -5.20 16.95
CA VAL A 272 0.47 -6.23 16.04
C VAL A 272 -0.24 -7.35 16.80
N PRO A 273 0.34 -7.98 17.82
CA PRO A 273 -0.38 -9.00 18.61
C PRO A 273 -1.60 -8.44 19.33
N LEU A 274 -1.50 -7.23 19.89
CA LEU A 274 -2.62 -6.58 20.60
C LEU A 274 -3.79 -6.30 19.64
N THR A 275 -3.50 -5.93 18.40
CA THR A 275 -4.52 -5.64 17.38
C THR A 275 -5.27 -6.92 16.98
N VAL A 276 -4.56 -8.00 16.70
CA VAL A 276 -5.18 -9.28 16.33
C VAL A 276 -5.98 -9.87 17.49
N GLU A 277 -5.52 -9.76 18.74
CA GLU A 277 -6.30 -10.18 19.91
C GLU A 277 -7.56 -9.30 20.10
N LEU A 278 -7.51 -8.02 19.79
CA LEU A 278 -8.70 -7.16 19.78
C LEU A 278 -9.69 -7.63 18.71
N TRP A 279 -9.25 -7.84 17.49
CA TRP A 279 -10.10 -8.32 16.40
C TRP A 279 -10.79 -9.63 16.76
N LYS A 280 -10.04 -10.60 17.27
CA LYS A 280 -10.56 -11.86 17.79
C LYS A 280 -11.63 -11.65 18.87
N SER A 281 -11.43 -10.69 19.78
CA SER A 281 -12.39 -10.43 20.86
C SER A 281 -13.70 -9.83 20.36
N LEU A 282 -13.68 -9.14 19.22
CA LEU A 282 -14.86 -8.53 18.61
C LEU A 282 -15.61 -9.52 17.71
N ASP A 283 -14.91 -10.39 17.03
CA ASP A 283 -15.48 -11.43 16.18
C ASP A 283 -14.60 -12.68 16.17
N THR A 284 -15.08 -13.73 16.81
CA THR A 284 -14.40 -15.03 16.90
C THR A 284 -14.67 -15.95 15.71
N ASN A 285 -15.59 -15.57 14.81
CA ASN A 285 -16.03 -16.42 13.70
C ASN A 285 -15.16 -16.24 12.44
N ASN A 286 -14.38 -15.19 12.38
CA ASN A 286 -13.51 -14.92 11.25
C ASN A 286 -12.03 -15.18 11.59
N SER A 287 -11.25 -15.42 10.55
CA SER A 287 -9.79 -15.49 10.66
C SER A 287 -9.20 -14.13 10.35
N TYR A 288 -8.13 -13.76 11.06
CA TYR A 288 -7.46 -12.48 10.94
C TYR A 288 -5.96 -12.67 10.96
N ASP A 289 -5.24 -11.85 10.23
CA ASP A 289 -3.80 -11.74 10.32
C ASP A 289 -3.35 -10.28 10.20
N LEU A 290 -2.18 -10.00 10.71
CA LEU A 290 -1.50 -8.73 10.56
C LEU A 290 0.01 -8.98 10.57
N SER A 291 0.70 -8.50 9.55
CA SER A 291 2.13 -8.75 9.35
C SER A 291 2.88 -7.46 9.09
N LEU A 292 4.02 -7.29 9.75
CA LEU A 292 4.98 -6.23 9.48
C LEU A 292 6.05 -6.75 8.52
N THR A 293 6.17 -6.12 7.36
CA THR A 293 7.20 -6.37 6.38
C THR A 293 8.31 -5.33 6.51
N ASP A 294 9.56 -5.77 6.66
CA ASP A 294 10.76 -4.93 6.57
C ASP A 294 11.20 -4.87 5.11
N THR A 295 10.99 -3.74 4.45
CA THR A 295 11.27 -3.57 3.01
C THR A 295 12.77 -3.64 2.70
N ARG A 296 13.63 -3.37 3.67
CA ARG A 296 15.08 -3.48 3.52
C ARG A 296 15.55 -4.93 3.36
N MET A 297 14.68 -5.88 3.74
CA MET A 297 14.89 -7.33 3.55
C MET A 297 14.23 -7.88 2.27
N LEU A 298 13.66 -7.01 1.43
CA LEU A 298 12.94 -7.42 0.22
C LEU A 298 13.86 -8.02 -0.85
N GLN A 299 15.02 -7.38 -1.12
CA GLN A 299 15.89 -7.83 -2.22
C GLN A 299 16.34 -9.30 -2.08
N PRO A 300 16.76 -9.80 -0.90
CA PRO A 300 17.01 -11.23 -0.72
C PRO A 300 15.82 -12.13 -1.06
N VAL A 301 14.59 -11.70 -0.75
CA VAL A 301 13.37 -12.45 -1.10
C VAL A 301 13.17 -12.49 -2.60
N LEU A 302 13.36 -11.37 -3.29
CA LEU A 302 13.20 -11.30 -4.75
C LEU A 302 14.25 -12.15 -5.49
N ASP A 303 15.49 -12.19 -4.98
CA ASP A 303 16.55 -13.03 -5.52
C ASP A 303 16.21 -14.52 -5.39
N GLU A 304 15.77 -14.97 -4.21
CA GLU A 304 15.34 -16.36 -4.00
C GLU A 304 14.04 -16.68 -4.77
N MET A 305 13.11 -15.73 -4.86
CA MET A 305 11.87 -15.89 -5.64
C MET A 305 12.16 -16.09 -7.12
N ARG A 306 13.11 -15.39 -7.69
CA ARG A 306 13.53 -15.57 -9.09
C ARG A 306 14.07 -16.97 -9.30
N LEU A 307 14.97 -17.45 -8.43
CA LEU A 307 15.54 -18.80 -8.52
C LEU A 307 14.46 -19.89 -8.33
N PHE A 308 13.52 -19.65 -7.42
CA PHE A 308 12.39 -20.54 -7.21
C PHE A 308 11.48 -20.60 -8.45
N THR A 309 11.18 -19.43 -9.05
CA THR A 309 10.39 -19.33 -10.28
C THR A 309 11.06 -20.09 -11.43
N ASP A 310 12.37 -19.89 -11.62
CA ASP A 310 13.13 -20.60 -12.66
C ASP A 310 13.09 -22.12 -12.45
N ALA A 311 13.23 -22.57 -11.20
CA ALA A 311 13.16 -23.99 -10.86
C ALA A 311 11.75 -24.58 -11.06
N LEU A 312 10.69 -23.82 -10.79
CA LEU A 312 9.30 -24.23 -11.08
C LEU A 312 9.05 -24.38 -12.57
N ILE A 313 9.54 -23.44 -13.37
CA ILE A 313 9.43 -23.50 -14.84
C ILE A 313 10.21 -24.72 -15.38
N GLU A 314 11.39 -24.99 -14.87
CA GLU A 314 12.18 -26.16 -15.25
C GLU A 314 11.47 -27.48 -14.91
N GLU A 315 10.90 -27.57 -13.69
CA GLU A 315 10.12 -28.73 -13.25
C GLU A 315 8.91 -28.97 -14.15
N ARG A 316 8.11 -27.90 -14.40
CA ARG A 316 6.96 -27.97 -15.32
C ARG A 316 7.35 -28.46 -16.71
N ASN A 317 8.46 -27.97 -17.26
CA ASN A 317 8.93 -28.35 -18.58
C ASN A 317 9.50 -29.77 -18.61
N SER A 318 9.83 -30.38 -17.48
CA SER A 318 10.28 -31.75 -17.36
C SER A 318 9.15 -32.78 -17.39
N CYS A 319 7.90 -32.32 -17.12
CA CYS A 319 6.73 -33.20 -17.19
C CYS A 319 6.49 -33.71 -18.60
N GLN A 320 6.04 -34.98 -18.73
CA GLN A 320 5.90 -35.63 -20.02
C GLN A 320 4.67 -35.17 -20.82
N ASN A 321 3.71 -34.59 -20.13
CA ASN A 321 2.49 -34.08 -20.74
C ASN A 321 1.84 -33.04 -19.81
N ASP A 322 0.96 -32.22 -20.36
CA ASP A 322 0.28 -31.13 -19.64
C ASP A 322 -0.56 -31.62 -18.45
N ALA A 323 -1.18 -32.80 -18.55
CA ALA A 323 -1.99 -33.37 -17.47
C ALA A 323 -1.12 -33.72 -16.23
N GLU A 324 0.10 -34.28 -16.46
CA GLU A 324 1.05 -34.61 -15.40
C GLU A 324 1.60 -33.33 -14.73
N SER A 325 1.84 -32.27 -15.53
CA SER A 325 2.24 -30.97 -15.06
C SER A 325 1.14 -30.30 -14.20
N LEU A 326 -0.10 -30.32 -14.70
CA LEU A 326 -1.24 -29.77 -14.00
C LEU A 326 -1.49 -30.50 -12.67
N GLU A 327 -1.45 -31.86 -12.67
CA GLU A 327 -1.65 -32.65 -11.44
C GLU A 327 -0.59 -32.33 -10.38
N LEU A 328 0.68 -32.13 -10.77
CA LEU A 328 1.77 -31.79 -9.86
C LEU A 328 1.54 -30.40 -9.21
N PHE A 329 1.23 -29.39 -10.03
CA PHE A 329 1.07 -28.03 -9.54
C PHE A 329 -0.27 -27.81 -8.85
N ASP A 330 -1.35 -28.43 -9.31
CA ASP A 330 -2.65 -28.41 -8.64
C ASP A 330 -2.58 -29.02 -7.24
N TYR A 331 -1.80 -30.11 -7.08
CA TYR A 331 -1.60 -30.71 -5.77
C TYR A 331 -0.90 -29.76 -4.80
N TYR A 332 0.15 -29.06 -5.23
CA TYR A 332 0.85 -28.09 -4.39
C TYR A 332 0.00 -26.85 -4.14
N GLN A 333 -0.76 -26.42 -5.11
CA GLN A 333 -1.69 -25.30 -5.00
C GLN A 333 -2.83 -25.59 -4.02
N LEU A 334 -3.43 -26.77 -4.09
CA LEU A 334 -4.63 -27.13 -3.32
C LEU A 334 -4.46 -26.89 -1.81
N TYR A 335 -3.25 -27.13 -1.30
CA TYR A 335 -2.94 -26.90 0.11
C TYR A 335 -2.74 -25.42 0.43
N SER A 336 -2.44 -24.58 -0.55
CA SER A 336 -2.17 -23.15 -0.36
C SER A 336 -3.44 -22.31 -0.51
N ILE A 337 -4.37 -22.72 -1.36
CA ILE A 337 -5.66 -22.04 -1.60
C ILE A 337 -6.57 -22.08 -0.37
N TYR A 338 -6.55 -23.13 0.43
CA TYR A 338 -7.39 -23.24 1.62
C TYR A 338 -7.23 -22.10 2.62
N GLN A 339 -6.19 -21.31 2.50
CA GLN A 339 -5.94 -20.15 3.36
C GLN A 339 -6.76 -18.92 2.97
N PHE A 340 -7.06 -18.77 1.68
CA PHE A 340 -7.86 -17.66 1.13
C PHE A 340 -9.30 -18.10 0.77
N ASP A 341 -9.72 -19.30 1.18
CA ASP A 341 -10.96 -19.97 0.78
C ASP A 341 -12.24 -19.27 1.28
N GLN A 342 -12.15 -18.23 2.08
CA GLN A 342 -13.32 -17.43 2.46
C GLN A 342 -13.83 -16.54 1.31
N TYR A 343 -13.04 -16.39 0.24
CA TYR A 343 -13.43 -15.65 -0.95
C TYR A 343 -13.29 -16.53 -2.19
N PRO A 344 -14.37 -17.29 -2.54
CA PRO A 344 -14.41 -18.02 -3.81
C PRO A 344 -14.18 -17.03 -4.95
N GLY A 345 -13.10 -17.21 -5.68
CA GLY A 345 -12.65 -16.29 -6.74
C GLY A 345 -11.40 -15.48 -6.41
N SER A 346 -10.84 -15.61 -5.21
CA SER A 346 -9.47 -15.16 -4.97
C SER A 346 -8.50 -16.02 -5.76
N TYR A 347 -7.66 -15.35 -6.54
CA TYR A 347 -6.59 -16.00 -7.30
C TYR A 347 -5.24 -15.80 -6.60
N SER A 348 -5.22 -15.88 -5.29
CA SER A 348 -4.05 -15.71 -4.45
C SER A 348 -3.78 -16.93 -3.60
N ILE A 349 -2.52 -17.18 -3.32
CA ILE A 349 -2.06 -18.20 -2.39
C ILE A 349 -1.11 -17.60 -1.37
N ASP A 350 -0.95 -18.27 -0.22
CA ASP A 350 0.12 -17.96 0.71
C ASP A 350 1.45 -18.49 0.17
N LEU A 351 2.39 -17.57 -0.08
CA LEU A 351 3.68 -17.90 -0.69
C LEU A 351 4.58 -18.73 0.22
N ASP A 352 4.64 -18.41 1.54
CA ASP A 352 5.48 -19.17 2.48
C ASP A 352 4.93 -20.58 2.66
N TYR A 353 3.61 -20.73 2.73
CA TYR A 353 3.00 -22.05 2.83
C TYR A 353 3.24 -22.89 1.57
N TYR A 354 3.08 -22.29 0.39
CA TYR A 354 3.37 -22.93 -0.89
C TYR A 354 4.84 -23.37 -1.00
N ALA A 355 5.76 -22.46 -0.69
CA ALA A 355 7.19 -22.77 -0.69
C ALA A 355 7.54 -23.89 0.31
N ASN A 356 7.01 -23.81 1.56
CA ASN A 356 7.23 -24.86 2.56
C ASN A 356 6.67 -26.22 2.15
N HIS A 357 5.51 -26.23 1.48
CA HIS A 357 4.94 -27.49 0.99
C HIS A 357 5.84 -28.14 -0.05
N ILE A 358 6.31 -27.37 -1.03
CA ILE A 358 7.26 -27.83 -2.03
C ILE A 358 8.58 -28.27 -1.39
N ALA A 359 9.13 -27.51 -0.45
CA ALA A 359 10.37 -27.84 0.23
C ALA A 359 10.31 -29.20 0.93
N ASN A 360 9.15 -29.57 1.47
CA ASN A 360 8.99 -30.81 2.25
C ASN A 360 8.56 -32.02 1.42
N TYR A 361 7.87 -31.84 0.31
CA TYR A 361 7.22 -32.92 -0.41
C TYR A 361 7.68 -33.09 -1.86
N CYS A 362 8.35 -32.08 -2.44
CA CYS A 362 8.87 -32.20 -3.81
C CYS A 362 10.09 -33.12 -3.86
N MET A 363 10.10 -34.06 -4.81
CA MET A 363 11.21 -34.99 -5.01
C MET A 363 12.38 -34.38 -5.80
N ASN A 364 12.17 -33.28 -6.50
CA ASN A 364 13.24 -32.53 -7.16
C ASN A 364 14.07 -31.77 -6.16
N GLY A 365 15.33 -32.18 -5.94
CA GLY A 365 16.20 -31.59 -4.93
C GLY A 365 16.56 -30.12 -5.19
N THR A 366 16.60 -29.67 -6.44
CA THR A 366 16.84 -28.27 -6.80
C THR A 366 15.63 -27.43 -6.40
N LEU A 367 14.43 -27.79 -6.85
CA LEU A 367 13.20 -27.07 -6.54
C LEU A 367 12.92 -27.05 -5.02
N SER A 368 13.06 -28.19 -4.35
CA SER A 368 12.90 -28.29 -2.89
C SER A 368 13.89 -27.39 -2.14
N THR A 369 15.14 -27.28 -2.59
CA THR A 369 16.14 -26.40 -1.99
C THR A 369 15.78 -24.93 -2.19
N GLN A 370 15.40 -24.53 -3.41
CA GLN A 370 15.01 -23.13 -3.68
C GLN A 370 13.76 -22.73 -2.88
N ALA A 371 12.77 -23.61 -2.80
CA ALA A 371 11.58 -23.40 -1.99
C ALA A 371 11.92 -23.17 -0.50
N TYR A 372 12.84 -23.96 0.06
CA TYR A 372 13.32 -23.80 1.43
C TYR A 372 14.05 -22.46 1.65
N LEU A 373 14.90 -22.04 0.70
CA LEU A 373 15.64 -20.78 0.79
C LEU A 373 14.68 -19.57 0.71
N LEU A 374 13.70 -19.62 -0.20
CA LEU A 374 12.66 -18.61 -0.30
C LEU A 374 11.86 -18.48 0.99
N SER A 375 11.37 -19.59 1.56
CA SER A 375 10.64 -19.58 2.82
C SER A 375 11.46 -18.92 3.95
N ASN A 376 12.74 -19.25 4.06
CA ASN A 376 13.62 -18.64 5.06
C ASN A 376 13.82 -17.12 4.84
N ALA A 377 13.88 -16.67 3.60
CA ALA A 377 13.98 -15.24 3.28
C ALA A 377 12.69 -14.51 3.62
N LEU A 378 11.52 -15.06 3.27
CA LEU A 378 10.21 -14.51 3.63
C LEU A 378 10.04 -14.35 5.15
N GLN A 379 10.42 -15.35 5.93
CA GLN A 379 10.33 -15.29 7.39
C GLN A 379 11.19 -14.21 8.01
N LYS A 380 12.33 -13.88 7.41
CA LYS A 380 13.20 -12.77 7.85
C LYS A 380 12.65 -11.41 7.44
N MET A 381 12.00 -11.33 6.27
CA MET A 381 11.39 -10.11 5.78
C MET A 381 10.18 -9.70 6.64
N GLN A 382 9.50 -10.64 7.28
CA GLN A 382 8.35 -10.38 8.14
C GLN A 382 8.66 -10.66 9.62
N PRO A 383 9.36 -9.75 10.30
CA PRO A 383 9.85 -9.97 11.67
C PRO A 383 8.74 -9.99 12.73
N VAL A 384 7.57 -9.43 12.43
CA VAL A 384 6.42 -9.42 13.36
C VAL A 384 5.17 -9.89 12.60
N ARG A 385 4.52 -10.90 13.16
CA ARG A 385 3.29 -11.47 12.60
C ARG A 385 2.39 -11.92 13.74
N ALA A 386 1.10 -11.69 13.61
CA ALA A 386 0.09 -12.27 14.47
C ALA A 386 -1.09 -12.74 13.63
N SER A 387 -1.72 -13.83 14.05
CA SER A 387 -2.90 -14.37 13.36
C SER A 387 -3.83 -15.04 14.34
N HIS A 388 -5.11 -15.03 14.00
CA HIS A 388 -6.17 -15.79 14.63
C HIS A 388 -6.90 -16.60 13.58
N HIS A 389 -7.16 -17.88 13.84
CA HIS A 389 -7.88 -18.77 12.94
C HIS A 389 -9.15 -19.25 13.61
N ASN A 390 -10.23 -19.17 12.85
CA ASN A 390 -11.46 -19.82 13.22
C ASN A 390 -11.38 -21.29 12.77
N GLU A 391 -11.43 -22.22 13.76
CA GLU A 391 -11.50 -23.66 13.55
C GLU A 391 -10.36 -24.30 12.69
N GLY A 392 -9.18 -24.44 13.23
CA GLY A 392 -8.25 -25.55 12.95
C GLY A 392 -7.68 -25.72 11.56
N ILE A 393 -7.98 -24.86 10.62
CA ILE A 393 -7.54 -24.97 9.23
C ILE A 393 -6.51 -23.87 8.94
N ILE A 394 -5.25 -24.28 8.93
CA ILE A 394 -4.09 -23.56 8.44
C ILE A 394 -3.65 -22.30 9.21
N PRO A 395 -2.54 -22.38 9.88
CA PRO A 395 -2.17 -21.48 10.95
C PRO A 395 -1.19 -20.34 10.61
N LYS A 396 -0.90 -20.00 9.37
CA LYS A 396 0.13 -18.99 9.11
C LYS A 396 -0.13 -18.24 7.80
N PHE A 397 -0.90 -17.17 7.87
CA PHE A 397 -0.82 -16.18 6.83
C PHE A 397 0.56 -15.50 6.92
N THR A 398 1.28 -15.43 5.84
CA THR A 398 2.56 -14.72 5.76
C THR A 398 2.50 -13.61 4.73
N VAL A 399 2.39 -13.95 3.47
CA VAL A 399 2.27 -13.00 2.37
C VAL A 399 1.59 -13.67 1.19
N GLY A 400 0.63 -12.96 0.60
CA GLY A 400 -0.07 -13.40 -0.60
C GLY A 400 0.78 -13.24 -1.85
N ILE A 401 0.47 -14.05 -2.85
CA ILE A 401 0.99 -13.92 -4.21
C ILE A 401 -0.12 -14.31 -5.18
N THR A 402 -0.18 -13.64 -6.31
CA THR A 402 -1.11 -14.03 -7.38
C THR A 402 -0.84 -15.44 -7.85
N TRP A 403 -1.92 -16.21 -7.93
CA TRP A 403 -1.94 -17.54 -8.53
C TRP A 403 -3.19 -17.67 -9.37
N MET A 404 -3.05 -18.23 -10.55
CA MET A 404 -4.19 -18.61 -11.37
C MET A 404 -4.01 -20.04 -11.89
N PRO A 405 -5.03 -20.90 -11.85
CA PRO A 405 -5.00 -22.19 -12.51
C PRO A 405 -4.79 -22.02 -14.03
N ALA A 406 -3.93 -22.86 -14.62
CA ALA A 406 -3.59 -22.78 -16.04
C ALA A 406 -4.81 -22.84 -16.98
N GLU A 407 -5.90 -23.46 -16.55
CA GLU A 407 -7.16 -23.52 -17.29
C GLU A 407 -7.82 -22.15 -17.51
N TYR A 408 -7.50 -21.13 -16.69
CA TYR A 408 -8.01 -19.78 -16.84
C TYR A 408 -7.13 -18.91 -17.75
N TYR A 409 -5.85 -19.26 -17.93
CA TYR A 409 -4.93 -18.50 -18.80
C TYR A 409 -5.17 -18.68 -20.30
N ASN A 410 -5.79 -19.78 -20.70
CA ASN A 410 -6.00 -20.12 -22.11
C ASN A 410 -7.40 -19.76 -22.63
N ARG A 411 -8.21 -19.02 -21.88
CA ARG A 411 -9.55 -18.67 -22.32
C ARG A 411 -9.59 -17.27 -22.94
N ASN A 412 -9.41 -17.22 -24.25
CA ASN A 412 -9.71 -16.02 -25.06
C ASN A 412 -11.17 -15.55 -25.00
N ASP A 413 -12.03 -16.27 -24.29
CA ASP A 413 -13.46 -16.04 -24.13
C ASP A 413 -13.87 -15.73 -22.68
N PHE A 414 -12.90 -15.48 -21.79
CA PHE A 414 -13.19 -15.09 -20.42
C PHE A 414 -13.51 -13.58 -20.40
N VAL A 415 -14.75 -13.27 -20.60
CA VAL A 415 -15.32 -11.94 -20.45
C VAL A 415 -16.13 -11.93 -19.18
N ILE A 416 -15.74 -11.06 -18.23
CA ILE A 416 -16.54 -10.80 -17.04
C ILE A 416 -17.42 -9.61 -17.36
N GLU A 417 -18.71 -9.78 -17.19
CA GLU A 417 -19.70 -8.71 -17.32
C GLU A 417 -20.14 -8.30 -15.91
N ASP A 418 -19.97 -7.04 -15.54
CA ASP A 418 -20.43 -6.52 -14.26
C ASP A 418 -21.95 -6.39 -14.22
N ALA A 419 -22.51 -6.07 -13.05
CA ALA A 419 -23.94 -5.86 -12.85
C ALA A 419 -24.52 -4.72 -13.71
N ASN A 420 -23.68 -3.89 -14.33
CA ASN A 420 -24.03 -2.78 -15.23
C ASN A 420 -23.84 -3.13 -16.70
N GLY A 421 -23.44 -4.37 -17.02
CA GLY A 421 -23.15 -4.82 -18.37
C GLY A 421 -21.80 -4.37 -18.92
N GLN A 422 -20.90 -3.89 -18.06
CA GLN A 422 -19.54 -3.56 -18.45
C GLN A 422 -18.73 -4.87 -18.56
N GLN A 423 -18.11 -5.06 -19.71
CA GLN A 423 -17.27 -6.23 -19.96
C GLN A 423 -15.80 -5.89 -19.67
N TYR A 424 -15.17 -6.75 -18.87
CA TYR A 424 -13.76 -6.67 -18.54
C TYR A 424 -13.04 -7.87 -19.12
N ASP A 425 -11.91 -7.62 -19.74
CA ASP A 425 -11.15 -8.63 -20.46
C ASP A 425 -9.95 -9.09 -19.61
N TYR A 426 -9.67 -10.38 -19.66
CA TYR A 426 -8.41 -10.96 -19.19
C TYR A 426 -7.18 -10.26 -19.79
N ALA A 427 -7.32 -9.62 -20.95
CA ALA A 427 -6.30 -8.78 -21.56
C ALA A 427 -5.73 -7.72 -20.62
N ASP A 428 -6.54 -7.16 -19.71
CA ASP A 428 -6.09 -6.15 -18.75
C ASP A 428 -5.06 -6.72 -17.77
N TYR A 429 -5.25 -7.97 -17.35
CA TYR A 429 -4.31 -8.66 -16.47
C TYR A 429 -2.98 -8.94 -17.17
N ALA A 430 -3.03 -9.43 -18.40
CA ALA A 430 -1.86 -9.67 -19.22
C ALA A 430 -1.07 -8.41 -19.54
N VAL A 431 -1.74 -7.25 -19.60
CA VAL A 431 -1.09 -5.95 -19.79
C VAL A 431 -0.49 -5.40 -18.50
N LEU A 432 -1.21 -5.51 -17.39
CA LEU A 432 -0.82 -4.85 -16.13
C LEU A 432 0.22 -5.65 -15.34
N TYR A 433 0.12 -6.99 -15.30
CA TYR A 433 1.03 -7.82 -14.51
C TYR A 433 2.51 -7.66 -14.93
N PRO A 434 2.86 -7.62 -16.24
CA PRO A 434 4.22 -7.34 -16.69
C PRO A 434 4.75 -5.95 -16.29
N MET A 435 3.87 -5.01 -15.91
CA MET A 435 4.28 -3.68 -15.44
C MET A 435 4.74 -3.69 -13.98
N LEU A 436 4.39 -4.70 -13.20
CA LEU A 436 4.77 -4.82 -11.80
C LEU A 436 6.27 -4.96 -11.60
N LYS A 437 6.80 -4.25 -10.61
CA LYS A 437 8.19 -4.42 -10.15
C LYS A 437 8.47 -5.87 -9.76
N PHE A 438 7.53 -6.51 -9.07
CA PHE A 438 7.63 -7.91 -8.65
C PHE A 438 7.87 -8.84 -9.82
N HIS A 439 7.02 -8.79 -10.86
CA HIS A 439 7.18 -9.62 -12.05
C HIS A 439 8.53 -9.38 -12.76
N ARG A 440 8.89 -8.11 -12.93
CA ARG A 440 10.16 -7.72 -13.61
C ARG A 440 11.40 -8.27 -12.91
N GLN A 441 11.35 -8.43 -11.59
CA GLN A 441 12.48 -8.92 -10.80
C GLN A 441 12.50 -10.42 -10.62
N THR A 442 11.33 -11.08 -10.62
CA THR A 442 11.19 -12.49 -10.28
C THR A 442 10.83 -13.39 -11.47
N GLY A 443 10.25 -12.83 -12.52
CA GLY A 443 9.71 -13.59 -13.64
C GLY A 443 8.45 -14.39 -13.31
N TRP A 444 7.79 -14.15 -12.16
CA TRP A 444 6.66 -14.95 -11.70
C TRP A 444 5.53 -15.08 -12.73
N GLY A 445 5.22 -13.99 -13.46
CA GLY A 445 4.24 -14.03 -14.55
C GLY A 445 4.59 -15.02 -15.66
N ASN A 446 5.88 -15.32 -15.90
CA ASN A 446 6.29 -16.35 -16.88
C ASN A 446 5.90 -17.75 -16.41
N PHE A 447 6.04 -18.03 -15.11
CA PHE A 447 5.54 -19.28 -14.53
C PHE A 447 4.03 -19.37 -14.65
N LEU A 448 3.32 -18.30 -14.43
CA LEU A 448 1.88 -18.21 -14.58
C LEU A 448 1.42 -18.17 -16.06
N SER A 449 2.32 -18.19 -17.02
CA SER A 449 2.04 -18.07 -18.47
C SER A 449 1.27 -16.78 -18.85
N ILE A 450 1.39 -15.72 -18.06
CA ILE A 450 0.70 -14.44 -18.31
C ILE A 450 1.27 -13.72 -19.56
N ASN A 451 2.46 -14.08 -20.01
CA ASN A 451 3.14 -13.45 -21.15
C ASN A 451 2.97 -14.21 -22.47
N GLU A 452 2.18 -15.26 -22.52
CA GLU A 452 1.97 -16.08 -23.73
C GLU A 452 0.79 -15.60 -24.60
N PHE A 453 0.39 -14.32 -24.44
CA PHE A 453 -0.67 -13.69 -25.23
C PHE A 453 -0.16 -12.56 -26.12
#